data_6cce7ee518a00bdd1000aa0040368445
#
_entry.id   6cce7ee518a00bdd1000aa0040368445
#
_cell.length_a   1.000
_cell.length_b   1.000
_cell.length_c   1.000
_cell.angle_alpha   90.00
_cell.angle_beta   90.00
_cell.angle_gamma   90.00
#
_symmetry.space_group_name_H-M   'P 1'
#
loop_
_entity.id
_entity.type
_entity.pdbx_description
1 polymer ?
#
loop_
_entity_poly.entity_id
_entity_poly.type
_entity_poly.pdbx_seq_one_letter_code
_entity_poly.pdbx_strand_id
1 'polypeptide(L)'
;MSNLSKFDLADETISNVTFFWTKIQKPSLKFQSQVEKEFVVDVLVDKATAKAWNKEFPKQKAKEIDNDDFNEKFSAEHAIEGQDEQFIIRLKKGATYKDKETGAIKDIPEQYRPRVFLADENDELEDVTFTTLVGNGSKGVVQFDVNTNSFGTFAQLSAIKVENLVKVEGGDTTAKFNKLGKVKGLAENPNANKQEQEIHYSDDDIPFGDTQSDDAW
;
A
#
# COMPACT_ATOMS: atom_id res chain seq x y z
N MET A 1 -16.49 10.69 -20.77
CA MET A 1 -15.12 11.17 -21.03
C MET A 1 -14.24 10.52 -20.00
N SER A 2 -13.28 9.67 -20.41
CA SER A 2 -12.32 9.07 -19.49
C SER A 2 -11.46 10.21 -18.92
N ASN A 3 -11.53 10.44 -17.60
CA ASN A 3 -10.63 11.37 -16.92
C ASN A 3 -9.23 10.74 -16.97
N LEU A 4 -8.40 11.21 -17.88
CA LEU A 4 -6.99 10.80 -17.94
C LEU A 4 -6.25 11.28 -16.69
N SER A 5 -5.26 10.53 -16.24
CA SER A 5 -4.41 10.94 -15.13
C SER A 5 -3.59 12.19 -15.49
N LYS A 6 -3.29 13.02 -14.50
CA LYS A 6 -2.50 14.24 -14.69
C LYS A 6 -1.34 14.25 -13.71
N PHE A 7 -0.12 14.22 -14.25
CA PHE A 7 1.11 14.42 -13.51
C PHE A 7 1.42 15.90 -13.40
N ASP A 8 1.64 16.39 -12.19
CA ASP A 8 2.02 17.77 -11.88
C ASP A 8 3.25 17.76 -10.98
N LEU A 9 4.40 18.15 -11.55
CA LEU A 9 5.67 18.15 -10.82
C LEU A 9 5.75 19.34 -9.85
N ALA A 10 5.10 20.47 -10.17
CA ALA A 10 5.16 21.68 -9.34
C ALA A 10 4.38 21.48 -8.03
N ASP A 11 3.24 20.78 -8.12
CA ASP A 11 2.40 20.44 -6.97
C ASP A 11 2.78 19.07 -6.38
N GLU A 12 3.77 18.36 -6.95
CA GLU A 12 4.23 17.04 -6.53
C GLU A 12 3.08 16.03 -6.43
N THR A 13 2.18 16.01 -7.44
CA THR A 13 0.98 15.19 -7.44
C THR A 13 0.78 14.42 -8.75
N ILE A 14 0.02 13.31 -8.66
CA ILE A 14 -0.63 12.68 -9.80
C ILE A 14 -2.11 12.54 -9.46
N SER A 15 -2.98 13.21 -10.21
CA SER A 15 -4.43 13.15 -10.04
C SER A 15 -5.10 12.19 -11.02
N ASN A 16 -6.37 11.85 -10.76
CA ASN A 16 -7.17 10.88 -11.52
C ASN A 16 -6.51 9.51 -11.64
N VAL A 17 -5.92 9.02 -10.57
CA VAL A 17 -5.29 7.70 -10.51
C VAL A 17 -6.19 6.67 -9.87
N THR A 18 -5.95 5.40 -10.20
CA THR A 18 -6.54 4.27 -9.48
C THR A 18 -5.47 3.62 -8.61
N PHE A 19 -5.81 3.38 -7.33
CA PHE A 19 -4.90 2.82 -6.34
C PHE A 19 -4.96 1.31 -6.28
N PHE A 20 -3.79 0.69 -6.16
CA PHE A 20 -3.65 -0.75 -5.93
C PHE A 20 -2.61 -1.01 -4.84
N TRP A 21 -2.78 -2.13 -4.11
CA TRP A 21 -1.85 -2.60 -3.08
C TRP A 21 -1.38 -1.51 -2.12
N THR A 22 -2.33 -0.71 -1.65
CA THR A 22 -2.07 0.35 -0.69
C THR A 22 -1.64 -0.24 0.66
N LYS A 23 -0.38 -0.03 1.03
CA LYS A 23 0.25 -0.48 2.27
C LYS A 23 0.70 0.70 3.12
N ILE A 24 -0.24 1.61 3.43
CA ILE A 24 0.03 2.81 4.24
C ILE A 24 -0.30 2.55 5.71
N GLN A 25 -1.43 1.90 6.01
CA GLN A 25 -1.81 1.56 7.39
C GLN A 25 -0.89 0.48 7.99
N LYS A 26 -0.61 -0.55 7.19
CA LYS A 26 0.27 -1.66 7.57
C LYS A 26 1.39 -1.78 6.56
N PRO A 27 2.58 -1.19 6.86
CA PRO A 27 3.72 -1.28 5.95
C PRO A 27 4.13 -2.75 5.74
N SER A 28 4.58 -3.07 4.54
CA SER A 28 5.09 -4.40 4.19
C SER A 28 6.58 -4.49 4.45
N LEU A 29 7.08 -5.71 4.62
CA LEU A 29 8.52 -5.95 4.62
C LEU A 29 9.12 -5.52 3.27
N LYS A 30 10.25 -4.85 3.34
CA LYS A 30 11.03 -4.49 2.17
C LYS A 30 11.59 -5.75 1.52
N PHE A 31 11.62 -5.78 0.19
CA PHE A 31 12.16 -6.93 -0.55
C PHE A 31 13.53 -7.35 -0.01
N GLN A 32 13.71 -8.64 0.23
CA GLN A 32 14.92 -9.27 0.82
C GLN A 32 15.28 -8.79 2.24
N SER A 33 14.39 -8.13 2.97
CA SER A 33 14.62 -7.77 4.37
C SER A 33 13.63 -8.49 5.29
N GLN A 34 14.11 -8.93 6.44
CA GLN A 34 13.29 -9.52 7.49
C GLN A 34 12.84 -8.48 8.54
N VAL A 35 13.45 -7.29 8.53
CA VAL A 35 13.25 -6.28 9.58
C VAL A 35 12.87 -4.90 9.02
N GLU A 36 13.40 -4.53 7.84
CA GLU A 36 13.07 -3.25 7.24
C GLU A 36 11.70 -3.29 6.59
N LYS A 37 10.90 -2.25 6.84
CA LYS A 37 9.55 -2.10 6.30
C LYS A 37 9.45 -0.90 5.38
N GLU A 38 8.50 -0.93 4.46
CA GLU A 38 8.19 0.18 3.56
C GLU A 38 6.68 0.39 3.42
N PHE A 39 6.26 1.64 3.32
CA PHE A 39 4.95 2.02 2.83
C PHE A 39 4.97 1.98 1.31
N VAL A 40 3.90 1.48 0.71
CA VAL A 40 3.81 1.32 -0.74
C VAL A 40 2.42 1.67 -1.21
N VAL A 41 2.32 2.27 -2.38
CA VAL A 41 1.11 2.36 -3.19
C VAL A 41 1.48 2.18 -4.66
N ASP A 42 0.72 1.37 -5.37
CA ASP A 42 0.76 1.26 -6.82
C ASP A 42 -0.35 2.13 -7.40
N VAL A 43 -0.02 2.98 -8.35
CA VAL A 43 -0.99 3.87 -9.01
C VAL A 43 -1.02 3.58 -10.51
N LEU A 44 -2.22 3.31 -11.01
CA LEU A 44 -2.49 3.17 -12.44
C LEU A 44 -2.59 4.55 -13.07
N VAL A 45 -1.85 4.75 -14.13
CA VAL A 45 -1.79 6.01 -14.89
C VAL A 45 -1.91 5.74 -16.39
N ASP A 46 -2.32 6.75 -17.14
CA ASP A 46 -2.32 6.66 -18.59
C ASP A 46 -0.90 6.75 -19.18
N LYS A 47 -0.78 6.38 -20.46
CA LYS A 47 0.50 6.36 -21.21
C LYS A 47 1.20 7.72 -21.26
N ALA A 48 0.47 8.83 -21.34
CA ALA A 48 1.05 10.17 -21.39
C ALA A 48 1.68 10.54 -20.05
N THR A 49 0.97 10.29 -18.95
CA THR A 49 1.45 10.47 -17.57
C THR A 49 2.66 9.57 -17.29
N ALA A 50 2.62 8.29 -17.67
CA ALA A 50 3.75 7.38 -17.52
C ALA A 50 5.00 7.87 -18.28
N LYS A 51 4.84 8.40 -19.49
CA LYS A 51 5.94 8.98 -20.27
C LYS A 51 6.53 10.23 -19.61
N ALA A 52 5.69 11.12 -19.12
CA ALA A 52 6.13 12.32 -18.39
C ALA A 52 6.88 11.93 -17.10
N TRP A 53 6.33 11.01 -16.32
CA TRP A 53 6.96 10.45 -15.13
C TRP A 53 8.34 9.83 -15.41
N ASN A 54 8.45 9.00 -16.43
CA ASN A 54 9.70 8.32 -16.80
C ASN A 54 10.82 9.28 -17.21
N LYS A 55 10.45 10.46 -17.72
CA LYS A 55 11.39 11.54 -18.06
C LYS A 55 11.97 12.19 -16.80
N GLU A 56 11.12 12.47 -15.82
CA GLU A 56 11.53 13.13 -14.57
C GLU A 56 12.20 12.15 -13.58
N PHE A 57 11.72 10.91 -13.53
CA PHE A 57 12.22 9.87 -12.62
C PHE A 57 12.75 8.64 -13.36
N PRO A 58 13.86 8.76 -14.12
CA PRO A 58 14.35 7.67 -14.99
C PRO A 58 14.77 6.40 -14.24
N LYS A 59 14.98 6.49 -12.91
CA LYS A 59 15.31 5.34 -12.03
C LYS A 59 14.09 4.73 -11.33
N GLN A 60 12.93 5.36 -11.44
CA GLN A 60 11.65 4.89 -10.89
C GLN A 60 10.60 4.84 -11.99
N LYS A 61 10.94 4.19 -13.11
CA LYS A 61 10.05 4.12 -14.27
C LYS A 61 8.73 3.46 -13.93
N ALA A 62 7.66 3.97 -14.56
CA ALA A 62 6.38 3.29 -14.60
C ALA A 62 6.57 1.90 -15.21
N LYS A 63 5.98 0.89 -14.58
CA LYS A 63 5.96 -0.47 -15.09
C LYS A 63 4.86 -0.59 -16.14
N GLU A 64 5.23 -1.02 -17.32
CA GLU A 64 4.32 -1.38 -18.40
C GLU A 64 3.86 -2.83 -18.18
N ILE A 65 2.57 -3.07 -18.32
CA ILE A 65 1.93 -4.36 -18.11
C ILE A 65 0.94 -4.55 -19.26
N ASP A 66 1.01 -5.67 -19.97
CA ASP A 66 0.01 -5.99 -21.00
C ASP A 66 -1.38 -6.19 -20.37
N ASN A 67 -2.44 -6.05 -21.17
CA ASN A 67 -3.81 -6.09 -20.68
C ASN A 67 -4.19 -7.44 -20.08
N ASP A 68 -3.66 -8.54 -20.57
CA ASP A 68 -3.97 -9.89 -20.06
C ASP A 68 -3.39 -10.06 -18.65
N ASP A 69 -2.10 -9.74 -18.48
CA ASP A 69 -1.42 -9.74 -17.18
C ASP A 69 -2.06 -8.76 -16.18
N PHE A 70 -2.50 -7.59 -16.66
CA PHE A 70 -3.17 -6.61 -15.83
C PHE A 70 -4.53 -7.13 -15.35
N ASN A 71 -5.34 -7.69 -16.26
CA ASN A 71 -6.66 -8.21 -15.97
C ASN A 71 -6.61 -9.39 -14.98
N GLU A 72 -5.60 -10.25 -15.10
CA GLU A 72 -5.37 -11.33 -14.15
C GLU A 72 -5.08 -10.82 -12.73
N LYS A 73 -4.30 -9.73 -12.60
CA LYS A 73 -3.86 -9.19 -11.30
C LYS A 73 -4.85 -8.24 -10.65
N PHE A 74 -5.54 -7.41 -11.44
CA PHE A 74 -6.27 -6.25 -10.95
C PHE A 74 -7.73 -6.18 -11.40
N SER A 75 -8.19 -7.08 -12.24
CA SER A 75 -9.50 -7.06 -12.92
C SER A 75 -9.59 -6.07 -14.10
N ALA A 76 -10.24 -6.53 -15.17
CA ALA A 76 -10.43 -5.75 -16.41
C ALA A 76 -11.24 -4.45 -16.21
N GLU A 77 -12.10 -4.39 -15.19
CA GLU A 77 -12.93 -3.21 -14.89
C GLU A 77 -12.10 -1.98 -14.47
N HIS A 78 -10.84 -2.18 -14.07
CA HIS A 78 -9.94 -1.11 -13.66
C HIS A 78 -9.01 -0.65 -14.80
N ALA A 79 -8.94 -1.39 -15.90
CA ALA A 79 -8.10 -1.03 -17.04
C ALA A 79 -8.53 0.31 -17.65
N ILE A 80 -7.56 1.09 -18.10
CA ILE A 80 -7.84 2.32 -18.83
C ILE A 80 -8.22 1.93 -20.26
N GLU A 81 -9.45 2.27 -20.66
CA GLU A 81 -9.99 1.96 -21.98
C GLU A 81 -9.16 2.58 -23.11
N GLY A 82 -9.00 1.84 -24.20
CA GLY A 82 -8.32 2.31 -25.40
C GLY A 82 -6.80 2.33 -25.31
N GLN A 83 -6.23 1.70 -24.29
CA GLN A 83 -4.80 1.45 -24.19
C GLN A 83 -4.51 -0.05 -24.37
N ASP A 84 -3.51 -0.37 -25.18
CA ASP A 84 -3.04 -1.75 -25.41
C ASP A 84 -2.23 -2.27 -24.21
N GLU A 85 -1.70 -1.36 -23.40
CA GLU A 85 -0.87 -1.62 -22.25
C GLU A 85 -1.27 -0.71 -21.09
N GLN A 86 -1.16 -1.20 -19.88
CA GLN A 86 -1.43 -0.45 -18.64
C GLN A 86 -0.12 -0.04 -17.97
N PHE A 87 -0.10 1.12 -17.31
CA PHE A 87 1.11 1.69 -16.73
C PHE A 87 0.93 1.88 -15.22
N ILE A 88 1.81 1.27 -14.43
CA ILE A 88 1.79 1.36 -12.96
C ILE A 88 3.04 2.07 -12.46
N ILE A 89 2.84 3.15 -11.72
CA ILE A 89 3.88 3.83 -10.95
C ILE A 89 3.82 3.29 -9.52
N ARG A 90 4.94 2.81 -9.01
CA ARG A 90 5.07 2.39 -7.61
C ARG A 90 5.74 3.46 -6.78
N LEU A 91 5.01 4.06 -5.86
CA LEU A 91 5.51 5.00 -4.89
C LEU A 91 5.77 4.32 -3.55
N LYS A 92 6.89 4.67 -2.92
CA LYS A 92 7.35 4.04 -1.68
C LYS A 92 7.88 5.08 -0.70
N LYS A 93 7.81 4.75 0.60
CA LYS A 93 8.53 5.45 1.67
C LYS A 93 9.01 4.43 2.71
N GLY A 94 10.24 4.56 3.18
CA GLY A 94 10.73 3.71 4.26
C GLY A 94 9.86 3.86 5.50
N ALA A 95 9.43 2.75 6.09
CA ALA A 95 8.68 2.73 7.34
C ALA A 95 9.60 2.54 8.56
N THR A 96 10.85 2.19 8.30
CA THR A 96 11.89 1.99 9.33
C THR A 96 13.15 2.75 8.98
N TYR A 97 13.95 3.08 10.00
CA TYR A 97 15.28 3.65 9.85
C TYR A 97 16.27 2.96 10.80
N LYS A 98 17.54 3.00 10.45
CA LYS A 98 18.61 2.53 11.31
C LYS A 98 19.08 3.65 12.23
N ASP A 99 18.92 3.45 13.52
CA ASP A 99 19.39 4.36 14.54
C ASP A 99 20.94 4.43 14.49
N LYS A 100 21.48 5.64 14.43
CA LYS A 100 22.92 5.85 14.22
C LYS A 100 23.77 5.49 15.45
N GLU A 101 23.19 5.59 16.63
CA GLU A 101 23.90 5.36 17.90
C GLU A 101 23.89 3.88 18.27
N THR A 102 22.71 3.25 18.18
CA THR A 102 22.52 1.87 18.62
C THR A 102 22.62 0.85 17.48
N GLY A 103 22.53 1.29 16.22
CA GLY A 103 22.45 0.41 15.05
C GLY A 103 21.11 -0.32 14.92
N ALA A 104 20.19 -0.13 15.86
CA ALA A 104 18.90 -0.79 15.86
C ALA A 104 17.98 -0.28 14.74
N ILE A 105 17.15 -1.15 14.21
CA ILE A 105 16.09 -0.78 13.26
C ILE A 105 14.87 -0.33 14.08
N LYS A 106 14.43 0.89 13.85
CA LYS A 106 13.27 1.51 14.51
C LYS A 106 12.24 1.95 13.48
N ASP A 107 10.96 1.94 13.85
CA ASP A 107 9.90 2.53 13.02
C ASP A 107 10.07 4.05 12.94
N ILE A 108 9.73 4.65 11.80
CA ILE A 108 9.76 6.12 11.67
C ILE A 108 8.71 6.75 12.57
N PRO A 109 8.98 7.96 13.13
CA PRO A 109 7.98 8.69 13.90
C PRO A 109 6.70 8.91 13.09
N GLU A 110 5.56 8.88 13.78
CA GLU A 110 4.23 8.98 13.16
C GLU A 110 4.06 10.18 12.24
N GLN A 111 4.62 11.32 12.62
CA GLN A 111 4.56 12.57 11.85
C GLN A 111 5.21 12.48 10.45
N TYR A 112 6.09 11.51 10.24
CA TYR A 112 6.76 11.30 8.94
C TYR A 112 6.12 10.19 8.11
N ARG A 113 5.07 9.53 8.63
CA ARG A 113 4.35 8.49 7.89
C ARG A 113 3.51 9.10 6.77
N PRO A 114 3.38 8.42 5.63
CA PRO A 114 2.41 8.83 4.62
C PRO A 114 1.01 8.88 5.21
N ARG A 115 0.19 9.84 4.73
CA ARG A 115 -1.18 10.05 5.19
C ARG A 115 -2.19 9.57 4.15
N VAL A 116 -3.38 9.20 4.66
CA VAL A 116 -4.54 8.86 3.84
C VAL A 116 -5.66 9.83 4.20
N PHE A 117 -6.09 10.59 3.22
CA PHE A 117 -7.21 11.50 3.36
C PHE A 117 -8.39 11.00 2.55
N LEU A 118 -9.58 11.05 3.12
CA LEU A 118 -10.84 10.82 2.42
C LEU A 118 -11.48 12.18 2.14
N ALA A 119 -11.81 12.45 0.88
CA ALA A 119 -12.57 13.64 0.49
C ALA A 119 -14.06 13.36 0.63
N ASP A 120 -14.79 14.29 1.21
CA ASP A 120 -16.25 14.29 1.22
C ASP A 120 -16.83 14.96 -0.04
N GLU A 121 -18.15 15.10 -0.10
CA GLU A 121 -18.88 15.73 -1.21
C GLU A 121 -18.54 17.24 -1.38
N ASN A 122 -18.02 17.90 -0.34
CA ASN A 122 -17.61 19.31 -0.34
C ASN A 122 -16.09 19.47 -0.58
N ASP A 123 -15.37 18.36 -0.86
CA ASP A 123 -13.92 18.31 -0.97
C ASP A 123 -13.19 18.61 0.36
N GLU A 124 -13.88 18.49 1.49
CA GLU A 124 -13.26 18.53 2.81
C GLU A 124 -12.51 17.22 3.07
N LEU A 125 -11.34 17.32 3.70
CA LEU A 125 -10.44 16.18 3.89
C LEU A 125 -10.49 15.66 5.33
N GLU A 126 -10.83 14.40 5.51
CA GLU A 126 -10.70 13.67 6.76
C GLU A 126 -9.44 12.80 6.76
N ASP A 127 -8.59 12.90 7.79
CA ASP A 127 -7.46 11.98 7.97
C ASP A 127 -7.96 10.62 8.47
N VAL A 128 -7.93 9.66 7.58
CA VAL A 128 -8.37 8.28 7.84
C VAL A 128 -7.20 7.29 7.84
N THR A 129 -5.98 7.78 8.03
CA THR A 129 -4.74 6.99 7.92
C THR A 129 -4.76 5.71 8.77
N PHE A 130 -5.39 5.75 9.94
CA PHE A 130 -5.38 4.61 10.86
C PHE A 130 -6.72 3.87 10.95
N THR A 131 -7.76 4.42 10.34
CA THR A 131 -9.14 3.93 10.51
C THR A 131 -9.71 3.24 9.28
N THR A 132 -9.19 3.57 8.07
CA THR A 132 -9.80 3.11 6.83
C THR A 132 -8.78 2.45 5.91
N LEU A 133 -9.01 1.19 5.55
CA LEU A 133 -8.22 0.49 4.55
C LEU A 133 -8.67 0.90 3.14
N VAL A 134 -7.72 1.29 2.32
CA VAL A 134 -7.97 1.65 0.91
C VAL A 134 -7.87 0.40 0.06
N GLY A 135 -8.98 -0.01 -0.52
CA GLY A 135 -9.06 -1.19 -1.38
C GLY A 135 -8.56 -0.92 -2.80
N ASN A 136 -8.21 -2.01 -3.49
CA ASN A 136 -7.86 -1.95 -4.91
C ASN A 136 -9.03 -1.38 -5.72
N GLY A 137 -8.72 -0.50 -6.67
CA GLY A 137 -9.74 0.17 -7.48
C GLY A 137 -10.21 1.50 -6.91
N SER A 138 -9.83 1.89 -5.69
CA SER A 138 -10.08 3.24 -5.17
C SER A 138 -9.43 4.29 -6.07
N LYS A 139 -10.07 5.47 -6.19
CA LYS A 139 -9.59 6.53 -7.08
C LYS A 139 -9.30 7.82 -6.32
N GLY A 140 -8.40 8.64 -6.87
CA GLY A 140 -8.08 9.93 -6.26
C GLY A 140 -6.77 10.53 -6.74
N VAL A 141 -6.05 11.16 -5.79
CA VAL A 141 -4.78 11.87 -6.02
C VAL A 141 -3.69 11.24 -5.14
N VAL A 142 -2.51 11.01 -5.71
CA VAL A 142 -1.32 10.71 -4.92
C VAL A 142 -0.40 11.91 -4.85
N GLN A 143 0.13 12.19 -3.67
CA GLN A 143 1.15 13.20 -3.41
C GLN A 143 2.48 12.51 -3.11
N PHE A 144 3.56 13.09 -3.60
CA PHE A 144 4.91 12.59 -3.38
C PHE A 144 5.88 13.75 -3.07
N ASP A 145 6.97 13.46 -2.37
CA ASP A 145 8.06 14.40 -2.14
C ASP A 145 9.19 14.10 -3.14
N VAL A 146 9.76 15.13 -3.76
CA VAL A 146 10.91 15.00 -4.65
C VAL A 146 12.21 15.10 -3.87
N ASN A 147 13.01 14.05 -3.91
CA ASN A 147 14.31 13.99 -3.24
C ASN A 147 15.44 13.80 -4.25
N THR A 148 16.43 14.70 -4.23
CA THR A 148 17.62 14.60 -5.06
C THR A 148 18.85 14.30 -4.21
N ASN A 149 19.61 13.30 -4.62
CA ASN A 149 20.89 12.93 -3.98
C ASN A 149 21.92 12.51 -5.03
N SER A 150 23.09 12.04 -4.60
CA SER A 150 24.17 11.61 -5.50
C SER A 150 23.79 10.44 -6.43
N PHE A 151 22.71 9.72 -6.14
CA PHE A 151 22.21 8.61 -6.97
C PHE A 151 21.16 9.05 -7.98
N GLY A 152 20.64 10.27 -7.87
CA GLY A 152 19.63 10.83 -8.78
C GLY A 152 18.45 11.48 -8.07
N THR A 153 17.42 11.76 -8.86
CA THR A 153 16.14 12.32 -8.37
C THR A 153 15.12 11.19 -8.22
N PHE A 154 14.43 11.19 -7.10
CA PHE A 154 13.47 10.16 -6.70
C PHE A 154 12.21 10.79 -6.15
N ALA A 155 11.07 10.20 -6.46
CA ALA A 155 9.79 10.52 -5.82
C ALA A 155 9.56 9.57 -4.63
N GLN A 156 9.13 10.13 -3.51
CA GLN A 156 8.84 9.39 -2.30
C GLN A 156 7.38 9.61 -1.90
N LEU A 157 6.65 8.55 -1.56
CA LEU A 157 5.25 8.64 -1.15
C LEU A 157 5.07 9.58 0.04
N SER A 158 4.19 10.57 -0.09
CA SER A 158 3.86 11.55 0.96
C SER A 158 2.45 11.36 1.48
N ALA A 159 1.45 11.35 0.60
CA ALA A 159 0.06 11.14 0.99
C ALA A 159 -0.78 10.59 -0.18
N ILE A 160 -1.98 10.13 0.14
CA ILE A 160 -3.03 9.91 -0.86
C ILE A 160 -4.32 10.62 -0.42
N LYS A 161 -5.00 11.23 -1.38
CA LYS A 161 -6.37 11.72 -1.25
C LYS A 161 -7.27 10.75 -1.99
N VAL A 162 -8.18 10.11 -1.28
CA VAL A 162 -9.14 9.16 -1.83
C VAL A 162 -10.46 9.89 -2.08
N GLU A 163 -10.88 9.94 -3.33
CA GLU A 163 -12.12 10.59 -3.78
C GLU A 163 -13.23 9.56 -3.98
N ASN A 164 -12.87 8.35 -4.38
CA ASN A 164 -13.79 7.24 -4.53
C ASN A 164 -13.20 6.00 -3.85
N LEU A 165 -13.72 5.68 -2.67
CA LEU A 165 -13.20 4.61 -1.82
C LEU A 165 -13.86 3.27 -2.16
N VAL A 166 -13.04 2.29 -2.56
CA VAL A 166 -13.39 0.87 -2.50
C VAL A 166 -12.99 0.35 -1.13
N LYS A 167 -13.96 0.03 -0.29
CA LYS A 167 -13.69 -0.54 1.03
C LYS A 167 -13.12 -1.95 0.87
N VAL A 168 -12.04 -2.24 1.58
CA VAL A 168 -11.60 -3.62 1.77
C VAL A 168 -12.64 -4.24 2.69
N GLU A 169 -13.47 -5.11 2.16
CA GLU A 169 -14.25 -6.02 3.00
C GLU A 169 -13.21 -6.85 3.76
N GLY A 170 -12.94 -6.45 4.98
CA GLY A 170 -12.22 -7.28 5.93
C GLY A 170 -12.96 -8.60 5.93
N GLY A 171 -12.26 -9.69 5.59
CA GLY A 171 -12.94 -10.99 5.46
C GLY A 171 -13.67 -11.25 6.76
N ASP A 172 -14.96 -10.99 6.75
CA ASP A 172 -15.82 -11.30 7.86
C ASP A 172 -15.77 -12.82 8.02
N THR A 173 -14.95 -13.24 8.98
CA THR A 173 -14.86 -14.66 9.34
C THR A 173 -16.24 -15.21 9.66
N THR A 174 -17.16 -14.35 10.12
CA THR A 174 -18.55 -14.68 10.38
C THR A 174 -19.31 -15.02 9.08
N ALA A 175 -19.04 -14.33 7.97
CA ALA A 175 -19.67 -14.63 6.67
C ALA A 175 -19.27 -16.01 6.13
N LYS A 176 -18.03 -16.44 6.38
CA LYS A 176 -17.60 -17.82 6.03
C LYS A 176 -18.27 -18.87 6.91
N PHE A 177 -18.47 -18.58 8.20
CA PHE A 177 -19.15 -19.48 9.14
C PHE A 177 -20.67 -19.49 8.92
N ASN A 178 -21.29 -18.40 8.48
CA ASN A 178 -22.71 -18.38 8.12
C ASN A 178 -23.09 -19.34 6.98
N LYS A 179 -22.11 -19.71 6.13
CA LYS A 179 -22.28 -20.78 5.12
C LYS A 179 -22.29 -22.19 5.72
N LEU A 180 -21.80 -22.36 6.94
CA LEU A 180 -21.74 -23.63 7.66
C LEU A 180 -22.85 -23.79 8.72
N GLY A 181 -23.57 -22.70 9.04
CA GLY A 181 -24.68 -22.68 10.00
C GLY A 181 -24.93 -21.29 10.54
N LYS A 182 -26.10 -21.08 11.16
CA LYS A 182 -26.43 -19.79 11.79
C LYS A 182 -25.60 -19.62 13.07
N VAL A 183 -24.72 -18.62 13.12
CA VAL A 183 -23.99 -18.23 14.33
C VAL A 183 -24.96 -17.54 15.29
N LYS A 184 -25.22 -18.12 16.45
CA LYS A 184 -25.98 -17.50 17.54
C LYS A 184 -25.03 -16.69 18.42
N GLY A 185 -24.99 -15.38 18.20
CA GLY A 185 -24.27 -14.42 19.03
C GLY A 185 -22.74 -14.61 19.01
N LEU A 186 -22.01 -13.55 18.78
CA LEU A 186 -20.56 -13.53 19.04
C LEU A 186 -20.37 -13.34 20.53
N ALA A 187 -19.61 -14.22 21.16
CA ALA A 187 -19.17 -13.99 22.54
C ALA A 187 -18.39 -12.66 22.59
N GLU A 188 -18.83 -11.72 23.40
CA GLU A 188 -18.05 -10.51 23.65
C GLU A 188 -16.69 -10.92 24.23
N ASN A 189 -15.61 -10.39 23.67
CA ASN A 189 -14.27 -10.61 24.19
C ASN A 189 -14.17 -9.96 25.58
N PRO A 190 -14.11 -10.74 26.68
CA PRO A 190 -14.08 -10.18 28.03
C PRO A 190 -12.78 -9.38 28.31
N ASN A 191 -11.80 -9.38 27.39
CA ASN A 191 -10.53 -8.69 27.51
C ASN A 191 -10.38 -7.48 26.59
N ALA A 192 -11.44 -7.06 25.88
CA ALA A 192 -11.37 -5.90 24.96
C ALA A 192 -10.97 -4.58 25.65
N ASN A 193 -10.95 -4.53 26.98
CA ASN A 193 -10.58 -3.35 27.81
C ASN A 193 -9.34 -3.55 28.68
N LYS A 194 -8.58 -4.62 28.51
CA LYS A 194 -7.30 -4.77 29.22
C LYS A 194 -6.17 -4.40 28.27
N GLN A 195 -5.41 -3.37 28.67
CA GLN A 195 -4.14 -2.94 28.09
C GLN A 195 -3.31 -4.13 27.59
N GLU A 196 -2.72 -3.96 26.42
CA GLU A 196 -1.74 -4.88 25.84
C GLU A 196 -0.68 -5.25 26.89
N GLN A 197 -0.82 -6.44 27.46
CA GLN A 197 0.31 -7.09 28.11
C GLN A 197 1.09 -7.80 27.00
N GLU A 198 2.35 -7.41 26.86
CA GLU A 198 3.32 -8.09 26.01
C GLU A 198 3.30 -9.59 26.30
N ILE A 199 2.83 -10.36 25.33
CA ILE A 199 2.95 -11.82 25.39
C ILE A 199 4.38 -12.13 24.97
N HIS A 200 5.23 -12.39 25.93
CA HIS A 200 6.53 -12.99 25.74
C HIS A 200 6.32 -14.46 25.35
N TYR A 201 6.47 -14.78 24.08
CA TYR A 201 6.66 -16.17 23.66
C TYR A 201 8.11 -16.54 23.93
N SER A 202 8.34 -17.51 24.80
CA SER A 202 9.64 -18.18 24.92
C SER A 202 9.80 -19.15 23.74
N ASP A 203 11.03 -19.29 23.26
CA ASP A 203 11.37 -20.14 22.08
C ASP A 203 11.07 -21.65 22.30
N ASP A 204 10.59 -22.04 23.48
CA ASP A 204 10.33 -23.43 23.85
C ASP A 204 8.91 -23.94 23.53
N ASP A 205 8.00 -23.08 23.02
CA ASP A 205 6.59 -23.43 22.81
C ASP A 205 6.19 -23.70 21.35
N ILE A 206 7.14 -24.01 20.45
CA ILE A 206 6.84 -24.42 19.09
C ILE A 206 6.87 -25.95 18.97
N PRO A 207 5.73 -26.64 18.94
CA PRO A 207 5.68 -28.09 18.78
C PRO A 207 5.65 -28.51 17.31
N PHE A 208 6.68 -28.20 16.53
CA PHE A 208 6.91 -28.90 15.25
C PHE A 208 8.40 -29.12 15.07
N GLY A 209 8.71 -30.43 15.24
CA GLY A 209 10.02 -30.97 15.19
C GLY A 209 10.67 -30.92 13.80
N ASP A 210 11.96 -31.05 13.88
CA ASP A 210 12.93 -31.33 12.83
C ASP A 210 12.40 -32.19 11.69
N THR A 211 12.56 -31.70 10.48
CA THR A 211 12.91 -32.54 9.36
C THR A 211 14.17 -32.02 8.69
N GLN A 212 15.31 -32.57 9.16
CA GLN A 212 16.48 -32.70 8.32
C GLN A 212 16.09 -33.42 7.02
N SER A 213 16.45 -32.85 5.89
CA SER A 213 16.81 -33.59 4.71
C SER A 213 18.00 -32.92 4.05
N ASP A 214 19.17 -33.52 4.32
CA ASP A 214 20.28 -33.51 3.37
C ASP A 214 19.73 -33.90 2.00
N ASP A 215 20.12 -33.14 0.96
CA ASP A 215 20.78 -33.71 -0.20
C ASP A 215 21.23 -32.62 -1.17
N ALA A 216 22.50 -32.74 -1.49
CA ALA A 216 23.27 -32.06 -2.49
C ALA A 216 22.68 -32.18 -3.91
N TRP A 217 22.81 -31.16 -4.72
CA TRP A 217 23.46 -30.99 -6.04
C TRP A 217 23.38 -29.52 -6.49
#